data_92784b52c96bd530c65e1bb8cb512b87
#
_entry.id   92784b52c96bd530c65e1bb8cb512b87
#
_cell.length_a   1.000
_cell.length_b   1.000
_cell.length_c   1.000
_cell.angle_alpha   90.00
_cell.angle_beta   90.00
_cell.angle_gamma   90.00
#
_symmetry.space_group_name_H-M   'P 1'
#
loop_
_entity.id
_entity.type
_entity.pdbx_description
1 polymer ?
#
loop_
_entity_poly.entity_id
_entity_poly.type
_entity_poly.pdbx_seq_one_letter_code
_entity_poly.pdbx_strand_id
1 'polypeptide(L)'
;MFNTNDRVVDICMGISFFIAFMYGAIMMFDSTFLIDRYDNPASNPDTQTISIFMFWLGAANIGAAFGVIYMGYKGLDRAYFAYAVPLLFFFIIWNIAPAQASGNYTGIVLLSISLVALIIARSRSGFPSNPFDIPKADKYFGTDDMITKVLLFLGLIGQGFNVIYYFVRPDAIIEDTPVLAMSVEAQQFATAMMLLSLAWVISLLYQMRAGLSMTMISVGLLISTIYFVGMINYMITSGGAGGNPLIGISFTFFFVGSVIVFFRNQSKA
;
A
#
# COMPACT_ATOMS: atom_id res chain seq x y z
N MET A 1 8.90 -19.96 -10.92
CA MET A 1 7.80 -19.07 -10.59
C MET A 1 8.03 -17.70 -11.22
N PHE A 2 9.20 -17.15 -11.08
CA PHE A 2 9.63 -15.92 -11.75
C PHE A 2 10.60 -16.31 -12.86
N ASN A 3 10.39 -15.83 -14.09
CA ASN A 3 11.24 -16.17 -15.23
C ASN A 3 12.10 -14.96 -15.62
N THR A 4 12.94 -14.51 -14.68
CA THR A 4 13.79 -13.33 -14.89
C THR A 4 15.14 -13.63 -15.53
N ASN A 5 15.45 -14.92 -15.80
CA ASN A 5 16.77 -15.41 -16.20
C ASN A 5 17.90 -15.15 -15.18
N ASP A 6 17.57 -14.62 -14.01
CA ASP A 6 18.50 -14.45 -12.88
C ASP A 6 17.92 -15.12 -11.63
N ARG A 7 18.52 -16.25 -11.25
CA ARG A 7 18.08 -17.03 -10.09
C ARG A 7 18.11 -16.24 -8.77
N VAL A 8 19.02 -15.29 -8.64
CA VAL A 8 19.10 -14.44 -7.43
C VAL A 8 17.90 -13.51 -7.38
N VAL A 9 17.53 -12.92 -8.51
CA VAL A 9 16.32 -12.08 -8.61
C VAL A 9 15.09 -12.90 -8.27
N ASP A 10 14.96 -14.10 -8.83
CA ASP A 10 13.80 -14.99 -8.56
C ASP A 10 13.69 -15.35 -7.08
N ILE A 11 14.81 -15.65 -6.40
CA ILE A 11 14.82 -15.91 -4.96
C ILE A 11 14.41 -14.67 -4.17
N CYS A 12 14.99 -13.51 -4.48
CA CYS A 12 14.68 -12.26 -3.80
C CYS A 12 13.21 -11.87 -3.95
N MET A 13 12.66 -12.00 -5.15
CA MET A 13 11.24 -11.77 -5.41
C MET A 13 10.36 -12.76 -4.64
N GLY A 14 10.76 -14.05 -4.59
CA GLY A 14 10.07 -15.08 -3.81
C GLY A 14 10.04 -14.77 -2.31
N ILE A 15 11.15 -14.31 -1.74
CA ILE A 15 11.23 -13.88 -0.33
C ILE A 15 10.29 -12.70 -0.07
N SER A 16 10.35 -11.68 -0.92
CA SER A 16 9.48 -10.48 -0.77
C SER A 16 8.01 -10.83 -0.91
N PHE A 17 7.65 -11.71 -1.88
CA PHE A 17 6.29 -12.22 -2.02
C PHE A 17 5.81 -12.91 -0.74
N PHE A 18 6.60 -13.87 -0.24
CA PHE A 18 6.22 -14.66 0.92
C PHE A 18 6.01 -13.79 2.16
N ILE A 19 6.92 -12.85 2.43
CA ILE A 19 6.81 -11.94 3.57
C ILE A 19 5.58 -11.04 3.42
N ALA A 20 5.39 -10.40 2.28
CA ALA A 20 4.25 -9.52 2.05
C ALA A 20 2.91 -10.29 2.13
N PHE A 21 2.85 -11.49 1.56
CA PHE A 21 1.64 -12.32 1.59
C PHE A 21 1.30 -12.77 3.02
N MET A 22 2.28 -13.29 3.76
CA MET A 22 2.07 -13.76 5.13
C MET A 22 1.65 -12.62 6.05
N TYR A 23 2.32 -11.45 5.98
CA TYR A 23 1.92 -10.27 6.75
C TYR A 23 0.51 -9.80 6.37
N GLY A 24 0.23 -9.71 5.08
CA GLY A 24 -1.08 -9.31 4.61
C GLY A 24 -2.18 -10.25 5.07
N ALA A 25 -1.96 -11.55 4.97
CA ALA A 25 -2.92 -12.56 5.41
C ALA A 25 -3.16 -12.49 6.93
N ILE A 26 -2.10 -12.41 7.74
CA ILE A 26 -2.24 -12.29 9.19
C ILE A 26 -3.00 -11.01 9.56
N MET A 27 -2.64 -9.86 8.98
CA MET A 27 -3.32 -8.60 9.25
C MET A 27 -4.80 -8.61 8.85
N MET A 28 -5.15 -9.31 7.76
CA MET A 28 -6.55 -9.33 7.29
C MET A 28 -7.43 -10.35 8.02
N PHE A 29 -6.87 -11.51 8.41
CA PHE A 29 -7.67 -12.64 8.90
C PHE A 29 -7.45 -12.95 10.37
N ASP A 30 -6.35 -12.50 10.97
CA ASP A 30 -6.03 -12.68 12.37
C ASP A 30 -5.36 -11.43 12.94
N SER A 31 -6.10 -10.34 12.96
CA SER A 31 -5.62 -9.06 13.50
C SER A 31 -5.26 -9.16 14.99
N THR A 32 -5.92 -10.04 15.75
CA THR A 32 -5.65 -10.26 17.17
C THR A 32 -4.24 -10.78 17.41
N PHE A 33 -3.72 -11.63 16.53
CA PHE A 33 -2.35 -12.15 16.62
C PHE A 33 -1.29 -11.04 16.65
N LEU A 34 -1.52 -9.93 15.93
CA LEU A 34 -0.61 -8.79 15.94
C LEU A 34 -0.89 -7.86 17.11
N ILE A 35 -2.16 -7.64 17.45
CA ILE A 35 -2.58 -6.82 18.60
C ILE A 35 -2.01 -7.40 19.89
N ASP A 36 -2.18 -8.70 20.14
CA ASP A 36 -1.68 -9.39 21.34
C ASP A 36 -0.16 -9.32 21.50
N ARG A 37 0.56 -9.06 20.42
CA ARG A 37 2.03 -8.93 20.45
C ARG A 37 2.53 -7.51 20.69
N TYR A 38 1.73 -6.52 20.37
CA TYR A 38 2.13 -5.11 20.44
C TYR A 38 1.45 -4.35 21.57
N ASP A 39 0.36 -4.87 22.13
CA ASP A 39 -0.43 -4.20 23.14
C ASP A 39 -0.36 -4.82 24.52
N ASN A 40 -0.47 -3.93 25.52
CA ASN A 40 -0.92 -4.33 26.83
C ASN A 40 -2.46 -4.44 26.78
N PRO A 41 -3.06 -5.63 26.88
CA PRO A 41 -4.51 -5.84 26.76
C PRO A 41 -5.35 -4.99 27.70
N ALA A 42 -4.72 -4.49 28.80
CA ALA A 42 -5.38 -3.63 29.77
C ALA A 42 -5.57 -2.18 29.32
N SER A 43 -4.92 -1.73 28.24
CA SER A 43 -4.93 -0.34 27.79
C SER A 43 -5.78 -0.09 26.55
N ASN A 44 -6.34 -1.14 25.91
CA ASN A 44 -7.02 -0.98 24.62
C ASN A 44 -8.48 -1.43 24.65
N PRO A 45 -9.44 -0.47 24.80
CA PRO A 45 -10.86 -0.79 24.83
C PRO A 45 -11.48 -1.12 23.48
N ASP A 46 -10.79 -0.90 22.34
CA ASP A 46 -11.42 -1.04 21.03
C ASP A 46 -10.61 -1.85 20.01
N THR A 47 -10.64 -3.18 20.22
CA THR A 47 -10.06 -4.15 19.28
C THR A 47 -10.68 -4.08 17.88
N GLN A 48 -11.93 -3.60 17.74
CA GLN A 48 -12.63 -3.53 16.46
C GLN A 48 -12.00 -2.48 15.54
N THR A 49 -11.65 -1.34 16.08
CA THR A 49 -11.02 -0.25 15.34
C THR A 49 -9.64 -0.65 14.83
N ILE A 50 -8.82 -1.25 15.70
CA ILE A 50 -7.50 -1.73 15.32
C ILE A 50 -7.63 -2.79 14.22
N SER A 51 -8.61 -3.68 14.31
CA SER A 51 -8.87 -4.70 13.29
C SER A 51 -9.16 -4.10 11.92
N ILE A 52 -9.89 -2.98 11.84
CA ILE A 52 -10.19 -2.30 10.58
C ILE A 52 -8.90 -1.75 9.94
N PHE A 53 -8.04 -1.11 10.72
CA PHE A 53 -6.77 -0.59 10.21
C PHE A 53 -5.82 -1.71 9.81
N MET A 54 -5.73 -2.78 10.61
CA MET A 54 -4.94 -3.96 10.24
C MET A 54 -5.44 -4.58 8.95
N PHE A 55 -6.75 -4.62 8.72
CA PHE A 55 -7.32 -5.06 7.44
C PHE A 55 -6.82 -4.21 6.27
N TRP A 56 -6.81 -2.87 6.40
CA TRP A 56 -6.34 -1.98 5.33
C TRP A 56 -4.85 -2.11 5.07
N LEU A 57 -4.03 -2.19 6.12
CA LEU A 57 -2.59 -2.44 5.98
C LEU A 57 -2.32 -3.83 5.39
N GLY A 58 -3.12 -4.82 5.77
CA GLY A 58 -3.07 -6.16 5.21
C GLY A 58 -3.37 -6.17 3.71
N ALA A 59 -4.39 -5.42 3.28
CA ALA A 59 -4.72 -5.27 1.86
C ALA A 59 -3.57 -4.65 1.05
N ALA A 60 -2.85 -3.67 1.61
CA ALA A 60 -1.68 -3.09 0.97
C ALA A 60 -0.55 -4.12 0.80
N ASN A 61 -0.31 -4.96 1.81
CA ASN A 61 0.67 -6.05 1.74
C ASN A 61 0.26 -7.14 0.73
N ILE A 62 -1.01 -7.53 0.68
CA ILE A 62 -1.52 -8.47 -0.35
C ILE A 62 -1.37 -7.85 -1.74
N GLY A 63 -1.65 -6.57 -1.91
CA GLY A 63 -1.41 -5.86 -3.17
C GLY A 63 0.06 -5.87 -3.57
N ALA A 64 0.98 -5.63 -2.62
CA ALA A 64 2.42 -5.72 -2.87
C ALA A 64 2.83 -7.15 -3.28
N ALA A 65 2.34 -8.18 -2.58
CA ALA A 65 2.59 -9.58 -2.95
C ALA A 65 2.07 -9.89 -4.37
N PHE A 66 0.87 -9.42 -4.70
CA PHE A 66 0.31 -9.60 -6.04
C PHE A 66 1.15 -8.91 -7.12
N GLY A 67 1.67 -7.71 -6.85
CA GLY A 67 2.59 -7.01 -7.74
C GLY A 67 3.84 -7.82 -8.04
N VAL A 68 4.40 -8.51 -7.04
CA VAL A 68 5.54 -9.43 -7.25
C VAL A 68 5.17 -10.58 -8.19
N ILE A 69 4.00 -11.22 -7.99
CA ILE A 69 3.52 -12.28 -8.88
C ILE A 69 3.33 -11.75 -10.30
N TYR A 70 2.68 -10.60 -10.44
CA TYR A 70 2.41 -9.99 -11.74
C TYR A 70 3.69 -9.71 -12.51
N MET A 71 4.74 -9.19 -11.85
CA MET A 71 6.06 -9.01 -12.45
C MET A 71 6.72 -10.33 -12.86
N GLY A 72 6.43 -11.41 -12.15
CA GLY A 72 6.90 -12.75 -12.54
C GLY A 72 6.36 -13.20 -13.91
N TYR A 73 5.16 -12.77 -14.26
CA TYR A 73 4.54 -13.08 -15.56
C TYR A 73 4.86 -12.07 -16.66
N LYS A 74 4.93 -10.79 -16.33
CA LYS A 74 5.03 -9.69 -17.32
C LYS A 74 6.43 -9.12 -17.44
N GLY A 75 7.33 -9.47 -16.54
CA GLY A 75 8.67 -8.91 -16.42
C GLY A 75 8.77 -7.87 -15.32
N LEU A 76 10.01 -7.58 -14.93
CA LEU A 76 10.30 -6.65 -13.84
C LEU A 76 9.85 -5.23 -14.20
N ASP A 77 9.22 -4.56 -13.24
CA ASP A 77 8.62 -3.25 -13.42
C ASP A 77 9.24 -2.22 -12.46
N ARG A 78 9.84 -1.19 -13.02
CA ARG A 78 10.50 -0.13 -12.27
C ARG A 78 9.56 0.69 -11.39
N ALA A 79 8.32 0.90 -11.86
CA ALA A 79 7.33 1.64 -11.10
C ALA A 79 6.90 0.88 -9.83
N TYR A 80 6.88 -0.46 -9.89
CA TYR A 80 6.63 -1.26 -8.71
C TYR A 80 7.75 -1.10 -7.67
N PHE A 81 9.02 -1.12 -8.07
CA PHE A 81 10.12 -0.87 -7.13
C PHE A 81 10.08 0.55 -6.56
N ALA A 82 9.66 1.54 -7.35
CA ALA A 82 9.45 2.92 -6.88
C ALA A 82 8.33 3.04 -5.84
N TYR A 83 7.40 2.11 -5.79
CA TYR A 83 6.36 1.99 -4.77
C TYR A 83 6.82 1.14 -3.57
N ALA A 84 7.25 -0.09 -3.84
CA ALA A 84 7.45 -1.09 -2.80
C ALA A 84 8.68 -0.80 -1.91
N VAL A 85 9.76 -0.28 -2.48
CA VAL A 85 10.98 0.04 -1.71
C VAL A 85 10.74 1.18 -0.71
N PRO A 86 10.19 2.35 -1.09
CA PRO A 86 9.81 3.37 -0.12
C PRO A 86 8.78 2.89 0.90
N LEU A 87 7.77 2.12 0.49
CA LEU A 87 6.75 1.60 1.38
C LEU A 87 7.36 0.74 2.50
N LEU A 88 8.23 -0.20 2.16
CA LEU A 88 8.91 -1.04 3.15
C LEU A 88 9.81 -0.23 4.07
N PHE A 89 10.55 0.74 3.52
CA PHE A 89 11.39 1.63 4.31
C PHE A 89 10.56 2.42 5.32
N PHE A 90 9.44 3.00 4.90
CA PHE A 90 8.54 3.73 5.78
C PHE A 90 7.93 2.83 6.85
N PHE A 91 7.52 1.61 6.51
CA PHE A 91 7.00 0.67 7.48
C PHE A 91 8.04 0.17 8.48
N ILE A 92 9.32 0.04 8.08
CA ILE A 92 10.40 -0.25 9.02
C ILE A 92 10.52 0.88 10.04
N ILE A 93 10.57 2.13 9.60
CA ILE A 93 10.65 3.30 10.49
C ILE A 93 9.43 3.36 11.41
N TRP A 94 8.23 3.15 10.87
CA TRP A 94 7.00 3.17 11.64
C TRP A 94 6.97 2.10 12.74
N ASN A 95 7.55 0.91 12.49
CA ASN A 95 7.59 -0.18 13.46
C ASN A 95 8.64 0.01 14.58
N ILE A 96 9.52 1.02 14.51
CA ILE A 96 10.57 1.20 15.52
C ILE A 96 9.98 1.45 16.91
N ALA A 97 9.07 2.41 17.03
CA ALA A 97 8.48 2.75 18.33
C ALA A 97 7.64 1.60 18.92
N PRO A 98 6.72 0.95 18.18
CA PRO A 98 6.03 -0.26 18.66
C PRO A 98 6.97 -1.38 19.06
N ALA A 99 8.04 -1.63 18.30
CA ALA A 99 9.00 -2.68 18.61
C ALA A 99 9.80 -2.38 19.88
N GLN A 100 10.17 -1.13 20.11
CA GLN A 100 10.83 -0.72 21.36
C GLN A 100 9.90 -0.86 22.57
N ALA A 101 8.63 -0.52 22.42
CA ALA A 101 7.65 -0.63 23.50
C ALA A 101 7.35 -2.09 23.90
N SER A 102 7.24 -2.97 22.90
CA SER A 102 6.89 -4.39 23.10
C SER A 102 8.09 -5.32 23.29
N GLY A 103 9.29 -4.87 22.94
CA GLY A 103 10.49 -5.73 22.84
C GLY A 103 10.46 -6.72 21.65
N ASN A 104 9.47 -6.61 20.75
CA ASN A 104 9.28 -7.53 19.63
C ASN A 104 9.75 -6.91 18.31
N TYR A 105 10.93 -7.27 17.85
CA TYR A 105 11.54 -6.77 16.63
C TYR A 105 11.26 -7.61 15.38
N THR A 106 10.44 -8.66 15.48
CA THR A 106 10.19 -9.60 14.36
C THR A 106 9.69 -8.88 13.11
N GLY A 107 8.80 -7.90 13.26
CA GLY A 107 8.27 -7.09 12.13
C GLY A 107 9.38 -6.33 11.41
N ILE A 108 10.24 -5.62 12.16
CA ILE A 108 11.37 -4.88 11.59
C ILE A 108 12.32 -5.81 10.84
N VAL A 109 12.66 -6.96 11.42
CA VAL A 109 13.56 -7.93 10.80
C VAL A 109 13.00 -8.44 9.47
N LEU A 110 11.73 -8.87 9.44
CA LEU A 110 11.11 -9.40 8.23
C LEU A 110 10.95 -8.34 7.15
N LEU A 111 10.50 -7.13 7.51
CA LEU A 111 10.41 -6.01 6.56
C LEU A 111 11.79 -5.62 6.01
N SER A 112 12.84 -5.66 6.85
CA SER A 112 14.21 -5.38 6.42
C SER A 112 14.74 -6.45 5.45
N ILE A 113 14.45 -7.73 5.70
CA ILE A 113 14.78 -8.82 4.78
C ILE A 113 14.09 -8.61 3.43
N SER A 114 12.80 -8.26 3.43
CA SER A 114 12.05 -7.97 2.21
C SER A 114 12.61 -6.75 1.47
N LEU A 115 12.94 -5.67 2.19
CA LEU A 115 13.54 -4.47 1.62
C LEU A 115 14.90 -4.78 0.94
N VAL A 116 15.78 -5.48 1.63
CA VAL A 116 17.10 -5.88 1.09
C VAL A 116 16.92 -6.77 -0.15
N ALA A 117 15.99 -7.73 -0.09
CA ALA A 117 15.67 -8.60 -1.23
C ALA A 117 15.19 -7.79 -2.45
N LEU A 118 14.28 -6.81 -2.26
CA LEU A 118 13.83 -5.95 -3.36
C LEU A 118 14.94 -5.06 -3.91
N ILE A 119 15.82 -4.52 -3.05
CA ILE A 119 16.98 -3.72 -3.49
C ILE A 119 17.94 -4.58 -4.33
N ILE A 120 18.23 -5.81 -3.90
CA ILE A 120 19.05 -6.76 -4.67
C ILE A 120 18.38 -7.08 -6.02
N ALA A 121 17.10 -7.43 -6.01
CA ALA A 121 16.36 -7.73 -7.23
C ALA A 121 16.40 -6.54 -8.21
N ARG A 122 16.16 -5.33 -7.71
CA ARG A 122 16.23 -4.10 -8.50
C ARG A 122 17.64 -3.86 -9.08
N SER A 123 18.69 -4.03 -8.27
CA SER A 123 20.07 -3.77 -8.71
C SER A 123 20.54 -4.73 -9.81
N ARG A 124 20.01 -5.96 -9.81
CA ARG A 124 20.34 -7.00 -10.79
C ARG A 124 19.42 -7.02 -12.01
N SER A 125 18.35 -6.23 -12.01
CA SER A 125 17.35 -6.19 -13.09
C SER A 125 17.78 -5.39 -14.33
N GLY A 126 19.01 -4.86 -14.37
CA GLY A 126 19.51 -4.02 -15.46
C GLY A 126 18.93 -2.61 -15.46
N PHE A 127 18.17 -2.22 -14.43
CA PHE A 127 17.70 -0.84 -14.27
C PHE A 127 18.88 0.10 -13.91
N PRO A 128 18.83 1.38 -14.31
CA PRO A 128 19.81 2.35 -13.91
C PRO A 128 20.03 2.36 -12.40
N SER A 129 21.29 2.41 -11.97
CA SER A 129 21.67 2.43 -10.55
C SER A 129 21.13 3.66 -9.83
N ASN A 130 21.11 4.81 -10.52
CA ASN A 130 20.50 6.04 -10.00
C ASN A 130 18.96 5.92 -10.01
N PRO A 131 18.29 5.91 -8.83
CA PRO A 131 16.83 5.84 -8.76
C PRO A 131 16.15 7.08 -9.36
N PHE A 132 16.85 8.21 -9.45
CA PHE A 132 16.34 9.47 -10.02
C PHE A 132 16.53 9.56 -11.54
N ASP A 133 17.24 8.62 -12.15
CA ASP A 133 17.31 8.51 -13.60
C ASP A 133 16.03 7.87 -14.14
N ILE A 134 14.94 8.66 -14.10
CA ILE A 134 13.61 8.26 -14.53
C ILE A 134 13.49 8.47 -16.03
N PRO A 135 13.22 7.46 -16.86
CA PRO A 135 12.97 7.63 -18.27
C PRO A 135 11.84 8.63 -18.47
N LYS A 136 11.96 9.45 -19.52
CA LYS A 136 10.94 10.45 -19.83
C LYS A 136 10.08 9.92 -20.97
N ALA A 137 8.82 9.68 -20.69
CA ALA A 137 7.83 9.45 -21.72
C ALA A 137 7.50 10.78 -22.45
N ASP A 138 7.13 10.69 -23.73
CA ASP A 138 6.77 11.86 -24.55
C ASP A 138 5.51 12.55 -24.02
N LYS A 139 4.67 11.85 -23.32
CA LYS A 139 3.39 12.32 -22.76
C LYS A 139 3.27 11.93 -21.30
N TYR A 140 2.54 12.73 -20.54
CA TYR A 140 2.21 12.38 -19.15
C TYR A 140 1.56 11.01 -19.10
N PHE A 141 2.06 10.16 -18.19
CA PHE A 141 1.67 8.76 -18.06
C PHE A 141 1.87 7.91 -19.33
N GLY A 142 2.60 8.40 -20.34
CA GLY A 142 2.83 7.65 -21.59
C GLY A 142 1.56 7.28 -22.36
N THR A 143 0.46 7.98 -22.17
CA THR A 143 -0.83 7.67 -22.80
C THR A 143 -1.48 8.91 -23.43
N ASP A 144 -2.27 8.73 -24.48
CA ASP A 144 -3.13 9.76 -25.07
C ASP A 144 -4.53 9.76 -24.43
N ASP A 145 -4.88 8.70 -23.72
CA ASP A 145 -6.19 8.55 -23.11
C ASP A 145 -6.43 9.59 -22.02
N MET A 146 -7.25 10.59 -22.36
CA MET A 146 -7.56 11.70 -21.46
C MET A 146 -8.25 11.24 -20.17
N ILE A 147 -9.13 10.23 -20.26
CA ILE A 147 -9.83 9.70 -19.08
C ILE A 147 -8.83 9.07 -18.11
N THR A 148 -7.93 8.23 -18.61
CA THR A 148 -6.86 7.64 -17.79
C THR A 148 -6.00 8.74 -17.14
N LYS A 149 -5.59 9.76 -17.89
CA LYS A 149 -4.82 10.88 -17.33
C LYS A 149 -5.55 11.57 -16.18
N VAL A 150 -6.81 11.97 -16.41
CA VAL A 150 -7.62 12.66 -15.40
C VAL A 150 -7.77 11.82 -14.14
N LEU A 151 -8.08 10.53 -14.27
CA LEU A 151 -8.25 9.64 -13.12
C LEU A 151 -6.93 9.47 -12.33
N LEU A 152 -5.79 9.33 -13.01
CA LEU A 152 -4.49 9.23 -12.34
C LEU A 152 -4.07 10.54 -11.68
N PHE A 153 -4.36 11.71 -12.29
CA PHE A 153 -4.16 13.00 -11.65
C PHE A 153 -5.05 13.18 -10.42
N LEU A 154 -6.31 12.80 -10.48
CA LEU A 154 -7.21 12.82 -9.32
C LEU A 154 -6.70 11.88 -8.22
N GLY A 155 -6.20 10.70 -8.58
CA GLY A 155 -5.54 9.78 -7.64
C GLY A 155 -4.31 10.42 -6.99
N LEU A 156 -3.46 11.09 -7.77
CA LEU A 156 -2.28 11.79 -7.26
C LEU A 156 -2.65 12.92 -6.29
N ILE A 157 -3.66 13.73 -6.66
CA ILE A 157 -4.16 14.81 -5.81
C ILE A 157 -4.76 14.25 -4.51
N GLY A 158 -5.60 13.21 -4.61
CA GLY A 158 -6.23 12.58 -3.45
C GLY A 158 -5.21 11.97 -2.48
N GLN A 159 -4.24 11.21 -2.99
CA GLN A 159 -3.18 10.65 -2.14
C GLN A 159 -2.26 11.75 -1.56
N GLY A 160 -1.94 12.78 -2.36
CA GLY A 160 -1.17 13.94 -1.88
C GLY A 160 -1.92 14.71 -0.79
N PHE A 161 -3.23 14.89 -0.93
CA PHE A 161 -4.08 15.49 0.10
C PHE A 161 -4.04 14.66 1.39
N ASN A 162 -4.18 13.35 1.31
CA ASN A 162 -4.08 12.47 2.49
C ASN A 162 -2.73 12.62 3.21
N VAL A 163 -1.62 12.69 2.45
CA VAL A 163 -0.30 12.90 3.05
C VAL A 163 -0.25 14.22 3.83
N ILE A 164 -0.68 15.31 3.21
CA ILE A 164 -0.66 16.65 3.84
C ILE A 164 -1.63 16.70 5.01
N TYR A 165 -2.84 16.18 4.84
CA TYR A 165 -3.90 16.22 5.84
C TYR A 165 -3.50 15.52 7.14
N TYR A 166 -3.03 14.26 7.04
CA TYR A 166 -2.61 13.51 8.23
C TYR A 166 -1.25 13.95 8.79
N PHE A 167 -0.41 14.61 7.99
CA PHE A 167 0.81 15.25 8.50
C PHE A 167 0.52 16.48 9.33
N VAL A 168 -0.40 17.33 8.87
CA VAL A 168 -0.76 18.60 9.55
C VAL A 168 -1.75 18.36 10.69
N ARG A 169 -2.64 17.40 10.54
CA ARG A 169 -3.68 17.05 11.51
C ARG A 169 -3.68 15.54 11.80
N PRO A 170 -2.72 15.05 12.56
CA PRO A 170 -2.65 13.63 12.92
C PRO A 170 -3.90 13.18 13.72
N ASP A 171 -4.57 14.08 14.43
CA ASP A 171 -5.79 13.79 15.19
C ASP A 171 -7.05 13.70 14.32
N ALA A 172 -6.99 14.16 13.07
CA ALA A 172 -8.15 14.19 12.19
C ALA A 172 -8.71 12.78 11.90
N ILE A 173 -7.87 11.76 11.90
CA ILE A 173 -8.33 10.38 11.71
C ILE A 173 -9.29 9.94 12.82
N ILE A 174 -9.10 10.46 14.03
CA ILE A 174 -9.95 10.22 15.20
C ILE A 174 -11.27 10.96 15.05
N GLU A 175 -11.23 12.23 14.60
CA GLU A 175 -12.43 13.04 14.34
C GLU A 175 -13.27 12.43 13.18
N ASP A 176 -12.62 11.97 12.13
CA ASP A 176 -13.27 11.40 10.95
C ASP A 176 -13.79 9.97 11.20
N THR A 177 -13.28 9.31 12.24
CA THR A 177 -13.69 7.95 12.61
C THR A 177 -14.03 7.91 14.10
N PRO A 178 -15.27 8.33 14.49
CA PRO A 178 -15.67 8.48 15.89
C PRO A 178 -15.54 7.22 16.76
N VAL A 179 -15.36 6.07 16.14
CA VAL A 179 -15.11 4.78 16.83
C VAL A 179 -13.68 4.70 17.36
N LEU A 180 -12.76 5.55 16.85
CA LEU A 180 -11.39 5.64 17.32
C LEU A 180 -11.34 6.48 18.59
N ALA A 181 -11.31 5.82 19.75
CA ALA A 181 -10.90 6.49 20.96
C ALA A 181 -9.51 7.12 20.77
N MET A 182 -9.28 8.28 21.38
CA MET A 182 -7.96 8.93 21.38
C MET A 182 -6.94 8.00 22.03
N SER A 183 -6.27 7.17 21.23
CA SER A 183 -5.22 6.29 21.66
C SER A 183 -3.94 6.58 20.89
N VAL A 184 -2.81 6.26 21.49
CA VAL A 184 -1.48 6.34 20.83
C VAL A 184 -1.48 5.48 19.56
N GLU A 185 -2.19 4.36 19.59
CA GLU A 185 -2.34 3.42 18.50
C GLU A 185 -3.07 4.05 17.31
N ALA A 186 -4.13 4.82 17.53
CA ALA A 186 -4.85 5.52 16.47
C ALA A 186 -3.94 6.52 15.73
N GLN A 187 -3.10 7.27 16.45
CA GLN A 187 -2.11 8.16 15.84
C GLN A 187 -1.05 7.39 15.05
N GLN A 188 -0.62 6.23 15.54
CA GLN A 188 0.31 5.36 14.81
C GLN A 188 -0.31 4.86 13.50
N PHE A 189 -1.59 4.51 13.49
CA PHE A 189 -2.29 4.10 12.26
C PHE A 189 -2.48 5.26 11.29
N ALA A 190 -2.80 6.47 11.76
CA ALA A 190 -2.83 7.65 10.91
C ALA A 190 -1.49 7.85 10.20
N THR A 191 -0.39 7.71 10.93
CA THR A 191 0.96 7.78 10.37
C THR A 191 1.19 6.68 9.33
N ALA A 192 0.78 5.44 9.59
CA ALA A 192 0.91 4.35 8.63
C ALA A 192 0.13 4.61 7.33
N MET A 193 -1.09 5.13 7.42
CA MET A 193 -1.91 5.49 6.25
C MET A 193 -1.30 6.67 5.47
N MET A 194 -0.74 7.66 6.16
CA MET A 194 0.03 8.74 5.53
C MET A 194 1.23 8.20 4.75
N LEU A 195 2.00 7.28 5.35
CA LEU A 195 3.18 6.68 4.71
C LEU A 195 2.81 5.79 3.50
N LEU A 196 1.69 5.07 3.60
CA LEU A 196 1.13 4.32 2.47
C LEU A 196 0.73 5.25 1.32
N SER A 197 0.03 6.34 1.63
CA SER A 197 -0.34 7.37 0.65
C SER A 197 0.91 8.02 0.02
N LEU A 198 1.96 8.27 0.80
CA LEU A 198 3.22 8.81 0.30
C LEU A 198 3.90 7.84 -0.70
N ALA A 199 3.90 6.54 -0.43
CA ALA A 199 4.43 5.55 -1.37
C ALA A 199 3.64 5.54 -2.70
N TRP A 200 2.30 5.70 -2.63
CA TRP A 200 1.45 5.86 -3.81
C TRP A 200 1.76 7.14 -4.58
N VAL A 201 1.94 8.27 -3.90
CA VAL A 201 2.34 9.55 -4.53
C VAL A 201 3.66 9.38 -5.28
N ILE A 202 4.67 8.76 -4.65
CA ILE A 202 5.97 8.51 -5.29
C ILE A 202 5.80 7.66 -6.57
N SER A 203 5.01 6.60 -6.48
CA SER A 203 4.75 5.73 -7.64
C SER A 203 4.00 6.45 -8.76
N LEU A 204 2.97 7.23 -8.43
CA LEU A 204 2.20 7.99 -9.42
C LEU A 204 3.04 9.08 -10.10
N LEU A 205 3.89 9.79 -9.35
CA LEU A 205 4.85 10.76 -9.90
C LEU A 205 5.87 10.06 -10.82
N TYR A 206 6.34 8.88 -10.43
CA TYR A 206 7.20 8.06 -11.27
C TYR A 206 6.49 7.72 -12.59
N GLN A 207 5.27 7.17 -12.53
CA GLN A 207 4.47 6.78 -13.70
C GLN A 207 4.09 7.99 -14.57
N MET A 208 3.83 9.15 -13.96
CA MET A 208 3.55 10.39 -14.70
C MET A 208 4.70 10.76 -15.64
N ARG A 209 5.94 10.49 -15.23
CA ARG A 209 7.14 10.78 -16.01
C ARG A 209 7.56 9.62 -16.92
N ALA A 210 7.55 8.39 -16.40
CA ALA A 210 8.09 7.21 -17.08
C ALA A 210 7.09 6.52 -18.01
N GLY A 211 5.80 6.76 -17.81
CA GLY A 211 4.71 6.05 -18.47
C GLY A 211 3.97 5.11 -17.51
N LEU A 212 2.84 4.60 -17.97
CA LEU A 212 1.97 3.70 -17.20
C LEU A 212 2.67 2.38 -16.91
N SER A 213 2.43 1.91 -15.69
CA SER A 213 2.79 0.57 -15.25
C SER A 213 1.53 -0.27 -15.06
N MET A 214 1.38 -1.31 -15.86
CA MET A 214 0.25 -2.25 -15.69
C MET A 214 0.36 -3.04 -14.38
N THR A 215 1.56 -3.28 -13.90
CA THR A 215 1.78 -3.85 -12.56
C THR A 215 1.14 -2.97 -11.49
N MET A 216 1.45 -1.68 -11.50
CA MET A 216 0.91 -0.75 -10.51
C MET A 216 -0.59 -0.51 -10.66
N ILE A 217 -1.11 -0.47 -11.89
CA ILE A 217 -2.55 -0.41 -12.14
C ILE A 217 -3.25 -1.64 -11.55
N SER A 218 -2.69 -2.84 -11.76
CA SER A 218 -3.25 -4.09 -11.22
C SER A 218 -3.17 -4.15 -9.70
N VAL A 219 -2.08 -3.70 -9.10
CA VAL A 219 -1.93 -3.57 -7.64
C VAL A 219 -2.98 -2.59 -7.09
N GLY A 220 -3.13 -1.43 -7.72
CA GLY A 220 -4.13 -0.43 -7.34
C GLY A 220 -5.56 -0.96 -7.44
N LEU A 221 -5.88 -1.69 -8.50
CA LEU A 221 -7.19 -2.32 -8.67
C LEU A 221 -7.47 -3.34 -7.56
N LEU A 222 -6.50 -4.20 -7.25
CA LEU A 222 -6.67 -5.21 -6.20
C LEU A 222 -6.88 -4.55 -4.82
N ILE A 223 -6.02 -3.60 -4.44
CA ILE A 223 -6.11 -2.90 -3.16
C ILE A 223 -7.43 -2.14 -3.06
N SER A 224 -7.81 -1.41 -4.10
CA SER A 224 -9.07 -0.66 -4.10
C SER A 224 -10.30 -1.58 -4.04
N THR A 225 -10.24 -2.76 -4.66
CA THR A 225 -11.30 -3.78 -4.56
C THR A 225 -11.44 -4.29 -3.13
N ILE A 226 -10.32 -4.64 -2.49
CA ILE A 226 -10.34 -5.13 -1.10
C ILE A 226 -10.87 -4.04 -0.16
N TYR A 227 -10.45 -2.79 -0.33
CA TYR A 227 -10.94 -1.67 0.47
C TYR A 227 -12.44 -1.43 0.28
N PHE A 228 -12.91 -1.48 -0.97
CA PHE A 228 -14.33 -1.30 -1.27
C PHE A 228 -15.19 -2.40 -0.65
N VAL A 229 -14.79 -3.67 -0.79
CA VAL A 229 -15.48 -4.81 -0.18
C VAL A 229 -15.43 -4.73 1.35
N GLY A 230 -14.28 -4.41 1.93
CA GLY A 230 -14.13 -4.23 3.37
C GLY A 230 -15.02 -3.11 3.92
N MET A 231 -15.12 -1.99 3.21
CA MET A 231 -16.01 -0.89 3.56
C MET A 231 -17.48 -1.31 3.52
N ILE A 232 -17.91 -2.02 2.48
CA ILE A 232 -19.29 -2.54 2.39
C ILE A 232 -19.58 -3.48 3.57
N ASN A 233 -18.67 -4.40 3.85
CA ASN A 233 -18.81 -5.31 4.99
C ASN A 233 -18.93 -4.55 6.32
N TYR A 234 -18.10 -3.54 6.53
CA TYR A 234 -18.17 -2.68 7.72
C TYR A 234 -19.52 -1.95 7.82
N MET A 235 -20.02 -1.37 6.72
CA MET A 235 -21.31 -0.69 6.71
C MET A 235 -22.48 -1.64 7.04
N ILE A 236 -22.42 -2.87 6.57
CA ILE A 236 -23.43 -3.89 6.87
C ILE A 236 -23.37 -4.30 8.33
N THR A 237 -22.19 -4.59 8.85
CA THR A 237 -21.99 -5.11 10.22
C THR A 237 -22.19 -4.05 11.30
N SER A 238 -21.88 -2.79 11.01
CA SER A 238 -22.09 -1.65 11.93
C SER A 238 -23.52 -1.09 11.89
N GLY A 239 -24.40 -1.63 11.07
CA GLY A 239 -25.76 -1.11 10.88
C GLY A 239 -25.81 0.32 10.30
N GLY A 240 -24.74 0.75 9.63
CA GLY A 240 -24.61 2.11 9.09
C GLY A 240 -24.28 3.17 10.16
N ALA A 241 -24.11 2.77 11.42
CA ALA A 241 -23.79 3.68 12.51
C ALA A 241 -22.28 4.04 12.47
N GLY A 242 -21.98 5.29 12.21
CA GLY A 242 -20.69 5.89 12.58
C GLY A 242 -19.61 6.03 11.50
N GLY A 243 -19.92 5.85 10.23
CA GLY A 243 -18.95 6.12 9.16
C GLY A 243 -19.12 7.52 8.56
N ASN A 244 -18.03 8.28 8.44
CA ASN A 244 -18.04 9.49 7.62
C ASN A 244 -18.36 9.11 6.15
N PRO A 245 -19.48 9.60 5.58
CA PRO A 245 -19.88 9.25 4.20
C PRO A 245 -18.83 9.63 3.17
N LEU A 246 -17.96 10.60 3.45
CA LEU A 246 -16.86 11.00 2.58
C LEU A 246 -15.84 9.86 2.40
N ILE A 247 -15.61 9.04 3.42
CA ILE A 247 -14.72 7.87 3.33
C ILE A 247 -15.30 6.87 2.34
N GLY A 248 -16.59 6.55 2.46
CA GLY A 248 -17.27 5.64 1.54
C GLY A 248 -17.25 6.14 0.09
N ILE A 249 -17.49 7.43 -0.11
CA ILE A 249 -17.41 8.06 -1.43
C ILE A 249 -15.97 7.94 -1.98
N SER A 250 -14.96 8.26 -1.17
CA SER A 250 -13.56 8.20 -1.58
C SER A 250 -13.13 6.80 -2.02
N PHE A 251 -13.49 5.75 -1.26
CA PHE A 251 -13.18 4.35 -1.63
C PHE A 251 -13.93 3.93 -2.90
N THR A 252 -15.17 4.36 -3.07
CA THR A 252 -15.94 4.09 -4.28
C THR A 252 -15.28 4.74 -5.50
N PHE A 253 -14.87 6.00 -5.40
CA PHE A 253 -14.15 6.70 -6.46
C PHE A 253 -12.81 6.03 -6.78
N PHE A 254 -12.06 5.62 -5.77
CA PHE A 254 -10.77 4.95 -5.97
C PHE A 254 -10.96 3.59 -6.67
N PHE A 255 -11.97 2.81 -6.25
CA PHE A 255 -12.30 1.54 -6.90
C PHE A 255 -12.76 1.72 -8.34
N VAL A 256 -13.77 2.55 -8.59
CA VAL A 256 -14.32 2.79 -9.94
C VAL A 256 -13.23 3.37 -10.86
N GLY A 257 -12.44 4.33 -10.37
CA GLY A 257 -11.32 4.88 -11.11
C GLY A 257 -10.30 3.83 -11.50
N SER A 258 -9.92 2.94 -10.58
CA SER A 258 -8.98 1.85 -10.83
C SER A 258 -9.50 0.85 -11.86
N VAL A 259 -10.80 0.50 -11.78
CA VAL A 259 -11.48 -0.37 -12.78
C VAL A 259 -11.42 0.27 -14.17
N ILE A 260 -11.79 1.53 -14.28
CA ILE A 260 -11.78 2.24 -15.58
C ILE A 260 -10.37 2.29 -16.16
N VAL A 261 -9.37 2.69 -15.37
CA VAL A 261 -7.97 2.78 -15.81
C VAL A 261 -7.45 1.41 -16.25
N PHE A 262 -7.75 0.35 -15.49
CA PHE A 262 -7.34 -1.01 -15.85
C PHE A 262 -7.92 -1.43 -17.20
N PHE A 263 -9.24 -1.39 -17.38
CA PHE A 263 -9.88 -1.86 -18.62
C PHE A 263 -9.51 -1.03 -19.85
N ARG A 264 -9.28 0.27 -19.70
CA ARG A 264 -8.83 1.12 -20.82
C ARG A 264 -7.38 0.87 -21.24
N ASN A 265 -6.57 0.27 -20.40
CA ASN A 265 -5.15 0.06 -20.69
C ASN A 265 -4.73 -1.41 -20.76
N GLN A 266 -5.64 -2.37 -20.52
CA GLN A 266 -5.33 -3.81 -20.57
C GLN A 266 -4.79 -4.28 -21.93
N SER A 267 -5.16 -3.63 -23.04
CA SER A 267 -4.65 -3.95 -24.39
C SER A 267 -3.20 -3.51 -24.60
N LYS A 268 -2.63 -2.74 -23.65
CA LYS A 268 -1.23 -2.29 -23.66
C LYS A 268 -0.32 -3.17 -22.80
N ALA A 269 -0.90 -4.13 -22.09
CA ALA A 269 -0.21 -5.13 -21.25
C ALA A 269 0.20 -6.33 -22.11
#